data_b951a80c7b6bd4c65fcadcf810fb7d1c
#
_entry.id   b951a80c7b6bd4c65fcadcf810fb7d1c
#
_cell.length_a   1.000
_cell.length_b   1.000
_cell.length_c   1.000
_cell.angle_alpha   90.00
_cell.angle_beta   90.00
_cell.angle_gamma   90.00
#
_symmetry.space_group_name_H-M   'P 1'
#
loop_
_entity.id
_entity.type
_entity.pdbx_description
1 polymer ?
#
loop_
_entity_poly.entity_id
_entity_poly.type
_entity_poly.pdbx_seq_one_letter_code
_entity_poly.pdbx_strand_id
1 'polypeptide(L)'
;LDHFACDISDISGQTDNVVIFGRISSSPRIVEYKNIRGQDSKALQLNVSNDEGTKTMRTIIWNIDESRLPKVLAVGSTINLVGVRIKQGNAQYGNSEFEIHGDEGTSLDVSNSGAEPDVLALKLISVGKDLGTGYLECLALQRDGKIATLRIDSKLLKTSIRSGTIIQCIPSMILGTQITLSRDDSYVSEIEDDSSFPSAESLETKIEDITTSDRPYHVEGIVLQAPSISTVTTRNGENISLAETMLGDDTAEITLLGWRDLANLVSDLKVGERIKIRGVITNTGRDGKVQISLKPYSSIHRIG
;
A
#
# COMPACT_ATOMS: atom_id res chain seq x y z
N LEU A 1 0.80 -24.85 -22.15
CA LEU A 1 1.52 -23.57 -22.01
C LEU A 1 2.89 -23.77 -21.36
N ASP A 2 3.01 -24.68 -20.38
CA ASP A 2 4.26 -24.92 -19.62
C ASP A 2 5.47 -25.32 -20.50
N HIS A 3 5.23 -25.89 -21.68
CA HIS A 3 6.28 -26.21 -22.63
C HIS A 3 6.86 -25.02 -23.42
N PHE A 4 6.20 -23.87 -23.36
CA PHE A 4 6.62 -22.64 -24.04
C PHE A 4 7.01 -21.52 -23.09
N ALA A 5 6.91 -21.77 -21.78
CA ALA A 5 7.27 -20.80 -20.78
C ALA A 5 8.81 -20.68 -20.66
N CYS A 6 9.29 -19.47 -20.70
CA CYS A 6 10.68 -19.15 -20.44
C CYS A 6 10.86 -19.00 -18.92
N ASP A 7 11.83 -19.73 -18.36
CA ASP A 7 12.23 -19.51 -16.97
C ASP A 7 12.95 -18.15 -16.87
N ILE A 8 12.62 -17.41 -15.82
CA ILE A 8 13.26 -16.12 -15.54
C ILE A 8 14.79 -16.26 -15.46
N SER A 9 15.27 -17.40 -15.00
CA SER A 9 16.71 -17.69 -14.91
C SER A 9 17.41 -17.66 -16.26
N ASP A 10 16.73 -18.05 -17.33
CA ASP A 10 17.29 -18.16 -18.69
C ASP A 10 17.26 -16.84 -19.46
N ILE A 11 16.61 -15.80 -18.92
CA ILE A 11 16.52 -14.49 -19.58
C ILE A 11 17.89 -13.81 -19.54
N SER A 12 18.50 -13.66 -20.71
CA SER A 12 19.82 -13.05 -20.91
C SER A 12 19.84 -11.89 -21.92
N GLY A 13 18.67 -11.50 -22.43
CA GLY A 13 18.55 -10.45 -23.44
C GLY A 13 17.14 -9.96 -23.66
N GLN A 14 17.01 -8.94 -24.50
CA GLN A 14 15.70 -8.42 -24.90
C GLN A 14 15.02 -9.39 -25.85
N THR A 15 13.72 -9.62 -25.61
CA THR A 15 12.91 -10.57 -26.40
C THR A 15 11.46 -10.11 -26.39
N ASP A 16 10.76 -10.30 -27.49
CA ASP A 16 9.34 -9.98 -27.63
C ASP A 16 8.47 -11.23 -27.61
N ASN A 17 7.22 -11.07 -27.18
CA ASN A 17 6.16 -12.08 -27.22
C ASN A 17 6.54 -13.41 -26.54
N VAL A 18 7.02 -13.31 -25.31
CA VAL A 18 7.38 -14.46 -24.48
C VAL A 18 6.29 -14.85 -23.50
N VAL A 19 6.35 -16.08 -23.04
CA VAL A 19 5.56 -16.60 -21.90
C VAL A 19 6.50 -16.73 -20.72
N ILE A 20 6.15 -16.09 -19.62
CA ILE A 20 6.93 -16.11 -18.37
C ILE A 20 6.13 -16.83 -17.30
N PHE A 21 6.79 -17.77 -16.66
CA PHE A 21 6.30 -18.45 -15.46
C PHE A 21 7.18 -18.07 -14.26
N GLY A 22 6.57 -17.81 -13.11
CA GLY A 22 7.32 -17.46 -11.92
C GLY A 22 6.43 -17.26 -10.70
N ARG A 23 6.98 -16.65 -9.64
CA ARG A 23 6.27 -16.32 -8.40
C ARG A 23 6.26 -14.82 -8.17
N ILE A 24 5.14 -14.32 -7.65
CA ILE A 24 5.04 -12.93 -7.20
C ILE A 24 5.93 -12.78 -5.96
N SER A 25 6.99 -11.99 -6.07
CA SER A 25 7.99 -11.80 -5.00
C SER A 25 7.90 -10.46 -4.28
N SER A 26 7.10 -9.52 -4.79
CA SER A 26 6.80 -8.25 -4.11
C SER A 26 5.32 -7.97 -4.12
N SER A 27 4.85 -7.15 -3.15
CA SER A 27 3.46 -6.72 -3.10
C SER A 27 3.05 -6.02 -4.40
N PRO A 28 2.08 -6.55 -5.16
CA PRO A 28 1.58 -5.91 -6.37
C PRO A 28 0.94 -4.55 -6.04
N ARG A 29 1.04 -3.61 -6.97
CA ARG A 29 0.41 -2.30 -6.83
C ARG A 29 -0.06 -1.77 -8.17
N ILE A 30 -1.15 -1.03 -8.15
CA ILE A 30 -1.64 -0.26 -9.30
C ILE A 30 -1.08 1.15 -9.20
N VAL A 31 -0.51 1.63 -10.30
CA VAL A 31 0.07 2.98 -10.42
C VAL A 31 -0.67 3.73 -11.52
N GLU A 32 -1.16 4.91 -11.18
CA GLU A 32 -1.75 5.82 -12.16
C GLU A 32 -0.65 6.63 -12.85
N TYR A 33 -0.77 6.80 -14.16
CA TYR A 33 0.16 7.57 -14.97
C TYR A 33 -0.57 8.21 -16.16
N LYS A 34 0.07 9.20 -16.77
CA LYS A 34 -0.40 9.75 -18.04
C LYS A 34 0.32 9.04 -19.19
N ASN A 35 -0.47 8.47 -20.12
CA ASN A 35 0.08 7.85 -21.32
C ASN A 35 0.65 8.90 -22.28
N ILE A 36 1.27 8.45 -23.37
CA ILE A 36 1.88 9.33 -24.39
C ILE A 36 0.89 10.32 -25.03
N ARG A 37 -0.41 10.07 -24.90
CA ARG A 37 -1.49 10.96 -25.39
C ARG A 37 -2.00 11.90 -24.30
N GLY A 38 -1.38 11.90 -23.11
CA GLY A 38 -1.79 12.70 -21.96
C GLY A 38 -3.06 12.21 -21.25
N GLN A 39 -3.56 11.03 -21.58
CA GLN A 39 -4.73 10.42 -20.93
C GLN A 39 -4.32 9.68 -19.66
N ASP A 40 -5.17 9.73 -18.65
CA ASP A 40 -4.97 8.97 -17.43
C ASP A 40 -5.09 7.47 -17.72
N SER A 41 -4.13 6.71 -17.25
CA SER A 41 -3.99 5.28 -17.46
C SER A 41 -3.46 4.62 -16.19
N LYS A 42 -3.60 3.29 -16.12
CA LYS A 42 -3.14 2.51 -14.97
C LYS A 42 -2.17 1.43 -15.40
N ALA A 43 -1.19 1.15 -14.55
CA ALA A 43 -0.26 0.05 -14.73
C ALA A 43 -0.21 -0.82 -13.47
N LEU A 44 -0.15 -2.13 -13.65
CA LEU A 44 0.16 -3.07 -12.57
C LEU A 44 1.68 -3.21 -12.47
N GLN A 45 2.21 -3.00 -11.28
CA GLN A 45 3.64 -3.20 -10.97
C GLN A 45 3.78 -4.28 -9.91
N LEU A 46 4.67 -5.22 -10.15
CA LEU A 46 5.07 -6.27 -9.21
C LEU A 46 6.48 -6.76 -9.56
N ASN A 47 7.05 -7.58 -8.72
CA ASN A 47 8.25 -8.32 -9.05
C ASN A 47 7.90 -9.80 -9.18
N VAL A 48 8.48 -10.44 -10.20
CA VAL A 48 8.36 -11.89 -10.43
C VAL A 48 9.74 -12.52 -10.25
N SER A 49 9.80 -13.59 -9.48
CA SER A 49 11.01 -14.39 -9.27
C SER A 49 10.88 -15.77 -9.90
N ASN A 50 12.01 -16.41 -10.15
CA ASN A 50 12.04 -17.85 -10.39
C ASN A 50 11.62 -18.62 -9.12
N ASP A 51 11.37 -19.92 -9.24
CA ASP A 51 10.90 -20.75 -8.11
C ASP A 51 11.88 -20.76 -6.92
N GLU A 52 13.16 -20.68 -7.18
CA GLU A 52 14.21 -20.66 -6.16
C GLU A 52 14.38 -19.28 -5.48
N GLY A 53 13.76 -18.23 -6.02
CA GLY A 53 13.92 -16.86 -5.54
C GLY A 53 15.31 -16.25 -5.77
N THR A 54 16.14 -16.89 -6.58
CA THR A 54 17.53 -16.45 -6.86
C THR A 54 17.61 -15.34 -7.89
N LYS A 55 16.62 -15.24 -8.79
CA LYS A 55 16.52 -14.19 -9.79
C LYS A 55 15.13 -13.55 -9.72
N THR A 56 15.11 -12.23 -9.67
CA THR A 56 13.88 -11.44 -9.60
C THR A 56 13.90 -10.38 -10.68
N MET A 57 12.76 -10.20 -11.36
CA MET A 57 12.59 -9.18 -12.39
C MET A 57 11.40 -8.27 -12.06
N ARG A 58 11.61 -6.97 -12.22
CA ARG A 58 10.54 -6.00 -12.17
C ARG A 58 9.59 -6.22 -13.34
N THR A 59 8.31 -6.27 -13.06
CA THR A 59 7.25 -6.50 -14.04
C THR A 59 6.29 -5.33 -14.04
N ILE A 60 5.99 -4.80 -15.23
CA ILE A 60 5.07 -3.69 -15.44
C ILE A 60 4.10 -4.07 -16.55
N ILE A 61 2.81 -4.09 -16.25
CA ILE A 61 1.75 -4.30 -17.26
C ILE A 61 1.01 -2.98 -17.42
N TRP A 62 1.14 -2.39 -18.59
CA TRP A 62 0.62 -1.07 -18.94
C TRP A 62 -0.83 -1.14 -19.41
N ASN A 63 -1.59 -0.06 -19.22
CA ASN A 63 -2.97 0.09 -19.67
C ASN A 63 -3.89 -1.04 -19.18
N ILE A 64 -3.74 -1.41 -17.91
CA ILE A 64 -4.55 -2.48 -17.34
C ILE A 64 -6.02 -2.06 -17.20
N ASP A 65 -6.88 -3.03 -17.43
CA ASP A 65 -8.27 -3.01 -17.00
C ASP A 65 -8.37 -3.79 -15.69
N GLU A 66 -8.63 -3.10 -14.59
CA GLU A 66 -8.69 -3.72 -13.25
C GLU A 66 -9.77 -4.82 -13.18
N SER A 67 -10.85 -4.71 -13.97
CA SER A 67 -11.91 -5.73 -13.99
C SER A 67 -11.45 -7.08 -14.55
N ARG A 68 -10.33 -7.11 -15.26
CA ARG A 68 -9.71 -8.31 -15.84
C ARG A 68 -8.61 -8.91 -14.96
N LEU A 69 -8.26 -8.23 -13.86
CA LEU A 69 -7.28 -8.76 -12.94
C LEU A 69 -7.86 -9.94 -12.14
N PRO A 70 -7.02 -10.93 -11.79
CA PRO A 70 -7.40 -11.95 -10.82
C PRO A 70 -7.85 -11.31 -9.50
N LYS A 71 -8.88 -11.87 -8.87
CA LYS A 71 -9.42 -11.37 -7.60
C LYS A 71 -8.36 -11.30 -6.51
N VAL A 72 -7.39 -12.22 -6.54
CA VAL A 72 -6.30 -12.27 -5.57
C VAL A 72 -4.96 -12.29 -6.29
N LEU A 73 -4.14 -11.28 -6.00
CA LEU A 73 -2.74 -11.15 -6.42
C LEU A 73 -1.88 -11.02 -5.15
N ALA A 74 -1.41 -12.13 -4.63
CA ALA A 74 -0.65 -12.17 -3.38
C ALA A 74 0.81 -12.56 -3.60
N VAL A 75 1.70 -12.09 -2.72
CA VAL A 75 3.10 -12.55 -2.69
C VAL A 75 3.14 -14.05 -2.45
N GLY A 76 3.99 -14.77 -3.20
CA GLY A 76 4.10 -16.22 -3.17
C GLY A 76 3.19 -16.95 -4.15
N SER A 77 2.17 -16.27 -4.74
CA SER A 77 1.35 -16.87 -5.79
C SER A 77 2.18 -17.14 -7.05
N THR A 78 1.87 -18.24 -7.70
CA THR A 78 2.43 -18.54 -9.03
C THR A 78 1.74 -17.67 -10.08
N ILE A 79 2.51 -17.05 -10.95
CA ILE A 79 2.01 -16.18 -12.03
C ILE A 79 2.46 -16.71 -13.38
N ASN A 80 1.56 -16.67 -14.33
CA ASN A 80 1.81 -16.96 -15.73
C ASN A 80 1.46 -15.72 -16.58
N LEU A 81 2.44 -15.21 -17.30
CA LEU A 81 2.33 -14.01 -18.14
C LEU A 81 2.53 -14.40 -19.58
N VAL A 82 1.54 -14.16 -20.44
CA VAL A 82 1.58 -14.48 -21.86
C VAL A 82 1.58 -13.21 -22.70
N GLY A 83 2.47 -13.13 -23.68
CA GLY A 83 2.56 -11.99 -24.59
C GLY A 83 3.31 -10.81 -24.00
N VAL A 84 4.27 -11.05 -23.11
CA VAL A 84 5.12 -10.01 -22.55
C VAL A 84 6.41 -9.81 -23.34
N ARG A 85 7.08 -8.70 -23.09
CA ARG A 85 8.36 -8.30 -23.69
C ARG A 85 9.41 -8.15 -22.62
N ILE A 86 10.61 -8.61 -22.89
CA ILE A 86 11.78 -8.37 -22.04
C ILE A 86 12.51 -7.15 -22.57
N LYS A 87 12.68 -6.16 -21.71
CA LYS A 87 13.40 -4.92 -22.02
C LYS A 87 14.59 -4.73 -21.11
N GLN A 88 15.54 -3.90 -21.56
CA GLN A 88 16.62 -3.43 -20.68
C GLN A 88 16.04 -2.68 -19.49
N GLY A 89 16.48 -3.04 -18.30
CA GLY A 89 16.08 -2.40 -17.06
C GLY A 89 16.55 -0.94 -16.99
N ASN A 90 15.78 -0.11 -16.32
CA ASN A 90 16.18 1.26 -16.07
C ASN A 90 16.73 1.39 -14.65
N ALA A 91 18.03 1.68 -14.53
CA ALA A 91 18.74 1.82 -13.25
C ALA A 91 18.12 2.87 -12.29
N GLN A 92 17.31 3.81 -12.80
CA GLN A 92 16.58 4.78 -11.96
C GLN A 92 15.45 4.15 -11.15
N TYR A 93 14.94 2.97 -11.55
CA TYR A 93 13.75 2.34 -10.99
C TYR A 93 14.03 0.97 -10.34
N GLY A 94 15.28 0.52 -10.32
CA GLY A 94 15.67 -0.76 -9.71
C GLY A 94 16.99 -1.28 -10.26
N ASN A 95 17.49 -2.33 -9.62
CA ASN A 95 18.78 -2.96 -9.97
C ASN A 95 18.63 -4.15 -10.95
N SER A 96 17.46 -4.36 -11.54
CA SER A 96 17.25 -5.43 -12.51
C SER A 96 17.89 -5.07 -13.84
N GLU A 97 18.76 -5.94 -14.36
CA GLU A 97 19.36 -5.80 -15.68
C GLU A 97 18.29 -5.80 -16.78
N PHE A 98 17.24 -6.60 -16.60
CA PHE A 98 16.09 -6.70 -17.50
C PHE A 98 14.78 -6.52 -16.73
N GLU A 99 13.74 -6.04 -17.42
CA GLU A 99 12.38 -5.87 -16.91
C GLU A 99 11.38 -6.59 -17.82
N ILE A 100 10.29 -7.10 -17.24
CA ILE A 100 9.16 -7.69 -17.96
C ILE A 100 8.11 -6.59 -18.20
N HIS A 101 7.77 -6.38 -19.46
CA HIS A 101 6.76 -5.40 -19.86
C HIS A 101 5.59 -6.08 -20.57
N GLY A 102 4.39 -5.89 -20.04
CA GLY A 102 3.12 -6.25 -20.67
C GLY A 102 2.31 -5.01 -21.09
N ASP A 103 1.21 -5.24 -21.78
CA ASP A 103 0.23 -4.23 -22.18
C ASP A 103 -1.20 -4.80 -22.07
N GLU A 104 -2.18 -4.10 -22.60
CA GLU A 104 -3.59 -4.50 -22.58
C GLU A 104 -3.87 -5.87 -23.25
N GLY A 105 -2.98 -6.34 -24.11
CA GLY A 105 -3.04 -7.65 -24.76
C GLY A 105 -2.39 -8.78 -23.96
N THR A 106 -1.70 -8.45 -22.87
CA THR A 106 -1.05 -9.45 -22.01
C THR A 106 -2.09 -10.26 -21.25
N SER A 107 -2.02 -11.59 -21.36
CA SER A 107 -2.80 -12.49 -20.50
C SER A 107 -2.04 -12.73 -19.20
N LEU A 108 -2.72 -12.54 -18.10
CA LEU A 108 -2.23 -12.76 -16.75
C LEU A 108 -3.09 -13.81 -16.06
N ASP A 109 -2.48 -14.91 -15.68
CA ASP A 109 -3.12 -15.97 -14.91
C ASP A 109 -2.34 -16.21 -13.62
N VAL A 110 -3.05 -16.42 -12.51
CA VAL A 110 -2.46 -16.59 -11.19
C VAL A 110 -3.06 -17.81 -10.51
N SER A 111 -2.18 -18.68 -10.04
CA SER A 111 -2.54 -19.82 -9.21
C SER A 111 -2.10 -19.55 -7.78
N ASN A 112 -3.05 -19.49 -6.87
CA ASN A 112 -2.77 -19.34 -5.46
C ASN A 112 -2.51 -20.71 -4.83
N SER A 113 -1.44 -20.85 -4.08
CA SER A 113 -1.03 -22.09 -3.42
C SER A 113 -1.83 -22.43 -2.16
N GLY A 114 -2.97 -21.79 -1.93
CA GLY A 114 -3.86 -22.03 -0.79
C GLY A 114 -5.31 -21.73 -1.13
N ALA A 115 -6.25 -22.40 -0.44
CA ALA A 115 -7.65 -22.02 -0.51
C ALA A 115 -7.79 -20.54 -0.11
N GLU A 116 -8.33 -19.72 -1.01
CA GLU A 116 -8.69 -18.35 -0.67
C GLU A 116 -9.69 -18.38 0.48
N PRO A 117 -9.48 -17.65 1.57
CA PRO A 117 -10.52 -17.51 2.55
C PRO A 117 -11.67 -16.74 1.90
N ASP A 118 -12.80 -17.38 1.71
CA ASP A 118 -14.02 -16.72 1.24
C ASP A 118 -14.42 -15.58 2.19
N VAL A 119 -14.04 -15.71 3.44
CA VAL A 119 -14.37 -14.78 4.52
C VAL A 119 -13.11 -14.43 5.31
N LEU A 120 -12.81 -13.14 5.38
CA LEU A 120 -11.72 -12.59 6.20
C LEU A 120 -12.27 -12.00 7.49
N ALA A 121 -11.55 -12.18 8.59
CA ALA A 121 -11.76 -11.44 9.82
C ALA A 121 -10.59 -10.46 10.04
N LEU A 122 -10.89 -9.20 10.27
CA LEU A 122 -9.92 -8.10 10.34
C LEU A 122 -10.21 -7.22 11.55
N LYS A 123 -9.19 -6.94 12.38
CA LYS A 123 -9.26 -5.96 13.46
C LYS A 123 -8.73 -4.62 12.96
N LEU A 124 -9.56 -3.59 12.99
CA LEU A 124 -9.17 -2.25 12.57
C LEU A 124 -8.26 -1.61 13.62
N ILE A 125 -7.04 -1.27 13.24
CA ILE A 125 -6.06 -0.66 14.13
C ILE A 125 -5.87 0.84 13.88
N SER A 126 -6.23 1.31 12.69
CA SER A 126 -6.37 2.72 12.36
C SER A 126 -7.50 2.91 11.35
N VAL A 127 -8.29 3.94 11.53
CA VAL A 127 -9.39 4.31 10.63
C VAL A 127 -9.18 5.76 10.23
N GLY A 128 -8.91 5.98 8.94
CA GLY A 128 -8.70 7.31 8.38
C GLY A 128 -10.00 8.13 8.33
N LYS A 129 -9.87 9.37 7.92
CA LYS A 129 -11.03 10.22 7.61
C LYS A 129 -11.47 9.99 6.16
N ASP A 130 -12.78 10.13 5.91
CA ASP A 130 -13.28 10.22 4.53
C ASP A 130 -12.73 11.52 3.89
N LEU A 131 -11.96 11.34 2.81
CA LEU A 131 -11.36 12.42 2.05
C LEU A 131 -12.21 12.80 0.82
N GLY A 132 -13.49 12.44 0.81
CA GLY A 132 -14.41 12.72 -0.29
C GLY A 132 -14.29 11.77 -1.48
N THR A 133 -13.53 10.68 -1.34
CA THR A 133 -13.35 9.67 -2.40
C THR A 133 -14.50 8.66 -2.47
N GLY A 134 -15.41 8.66 -1.51
CA GLY A 134 -16.44 7.64 -1.32
C GLY A 134 -15.92 6.35 -0.69
N TYR A 135 -14.64 6.30 -0.36
CA TYR A 135 -13.98 5.19 0.32
C TYR A 135 -13.36 5.62 1.65
N LEU A 136 -13.47 4.73 2.61
CA LEU A 136 -12.77 4.84 3.88
C LEU A 136 -11.54 3.94 3.84
N GLU A 137 -10.38 4.51 4.14
CA GLU A 137 -9.12 3.78 4.21
C GLU A 137 -8.81 3.42 5.67
N CYS A 138 -8.47 2.16 5.91
CA CYS A 138 -8.15 1.65 7.24
C CYS A 138 -6.84 0.86 7.22
N LEU A 139 -6.20 0.78 8.37
CA LEU A 139 -5.15 -0.19 8.64
C LEU A 139 -5.76 -1.31 9.48
N ALA A 140 -5.57 -2.54 9.06
CA ALA A 140 -6.19 -3.70 9.67
C ALA A 140 -5.15 -4.78 10.03
N LEU A 141 -5.42 -5.49 11.11
CA LEU A 141 -4.63 -6.61 11.58
C LEU A 141 -5.38 -7.91 11.27
N GLN A 142 -4.68 -8.87 10.68
CA GLN A 142 -5.17 -10.21 10.44
C GLN A 142 -4.88 -11.11 11.66
N ARG A 143 -5.55 -12.25 11.77
CA ARG A 143 -5.34 -13.19 12.89
C ARG A 143 -3.91 -13.75 12.96
N ASP A 144 -3.24 -13.86 11.81
CA ASP A 144 -1.84 -14.30 11.72
C ASP A 144 -0.81 -13.18 12.03
N GLY A 145 -1.28 -12.00 12.43
CA GLY A 145 -0.44 -10.85 12.77
C GLY A 145 -0.03 -9.99 11.57
N LYS A 146 -0.41 -10.36 10.35
CA LYS A 146 -0.14 -9.53 9.18
C LYS A 146 -0.98 -8.28 9.18
N ILE A 147 -0.38 -7.19 8.75
CA ILE A 147 -1.05 -5.89 8.60
C ILE A 147 -1.47 -5.74 7.14
N ALA A 148 -2.72 -5.34 6.96
CA ALA A 148 -3.30 -5.04 5.66
C ALA A 148 -3.82 -3.60 5.62
N THR A 149 -3.76 -2.98 4.46
CA THR A 149 -4.52 -1.77 4.14
C THR A 149 -5.89 -2.18 3.63
N LEU A 150 -6.94 -1.60 4.20
CA LEU A 150 -8.32 -1.90 3.85
C LEU A 150 -8.97 -0.66 3.27
N ARG A 151 -9.54 -0.80 2.08
CA ARG A 151 -10.31 0.23 1.39
C ARG A 151 -11.77 -0.21 1.33
N ILE A 152 -12.66 0.54 1.99
CA ILE A 152 -14.08 0.20 2.14
C ILE A 152 -14.94 1.26 1.45
N ASP A 153 -15.81 0.87 0.53
CA ASP A 153 -16.88 1.77 0.05
C ASP A 153 -17.73 2.22 1.23
N SER A 154 -17.80 3.53 1.47
CA SER A 154 -18.48 4.12 2.62
C SER A 154 -19.97 3.71 2.71
N LYS A 155 -20.58 3.33 1.59
CA LYS A 155 -21.97 2.89 1.52
C LYS A 155 -22.21 1.47 2.03
N LEU A 156 -21.14 0.67 2.19
CA LEU A 156 -21.21 -0.66 2.81
C LEU A 156 -21.37 -0.58 4.33
N LEU A 157 -20.95 0.52 4.92
CA LEU A 157 -20.92 0.70 6.36
C LEU A 157 -22.30 1.13 6.87
N LYS A 158 -22.94 0.29 7.69
CA LYS A 158 -24.22 0.60 8.36
C LYS A 158 -24.03 1.42 9.62
N THR A 159 -22.84 1.34 10.20
CA THR A 159 -22.45 2.04 11.45
C THR A 159 -21.09 2.68 11.25
N SER A 160 -20.77 3.70 12.05
CA SER A 160 -19.43 4.27 12.06
C SER A 160 -18.46 3.29 12.72
N ILE A 161 -17.49 2.82 11.94
CA ILE A 161 -16.40 1.99 12.44
C ILE A 161 -15.30 2.83 13.09
N ARG A 162 -14.57 2.22 14.03
CA ARG A 162 -13.49 2.87 14.77
C ARG A 162 -12.33 1.91 14.99
N SER A 163 -11.21 2.45 15.41
CA SER A 163 -10.09 1.61 15.85
C SER A 163 -10.53 0.66 16.98
N GLY A 164 -10.16 -0.61 16.87
CA GLY A 164 -10.59 -1.70 17.74
C GLY A 164 -11.79 -2.49 17.19
N THR A 165 -12.58 -1.95 16.26
CA THR A 165 -13.67 -2.70 15.61
C THR A 165 -13.12 -3.91 14.89
N ILE A 166 -13.77 -5.06 15.04
CA ILE A 166 -13.49 -6.26 14.26
C ILE A 166 -14.59 -6.44 13.24
N ILE A 167 -14.18 -6.63 12.00
CA ILE A 167 -15.11 -6.89 10.90
C ILE A 167 -14.84 -8.27 10.30
N GLN A 168 -15.92 -8.89 9.86
CA GLN A 168 -15.90 -10.04 8.98
C GLN A 168 -16.31 -9.56 7.59
N CYS A 169 -15.54 -9.93 6.56
CA CYS A 169 -15.81 -9.44 5.21
C CYS A 169 -15.48 -10.48 4.12
N ILE A 170 -16.16 -10.32 3.00
CA ILE A 170 -15.85 -10.98 1.73
C ILE A 170 -15.31 -9.87 0.81
N PRO A 171 -14.01 -9.87 0.47
CA PRO A 171 -13.44 -8.82 -0.35
C PRO A 171 -13.82 -8.94 -1.83
N SER A 172 -13.90 -7.80 -2.52
CA SER A 172 -14.00 -7.75 -3.99
C SER A 172 -12.63 -7.98 -4.64
N MET A 173 -11.55 -7.52 -3.97
CA MET A 173 -10.18 -7.66 -4.48
C MET A 173 -9.19 -7.71 -3.32
N ILE A 174 -8.14 -8.52 -3.48
CA ILE A 174 -6.95 -8.53 -2.63
C ILE A 174 -5.74 -8.30 -3.54
N LEU A 175 -5.04 -7.19 -3.34
CA LEU A 175 -3.86 -6.83 -4.11
C LEU A 175 -2.67 -6.67 -3.17
N GLY A 176 -1.85 -7.71 -3.04
CA GLY A 176 -0.79 -7.76 -2.04
C GLY A 176 -1.34 -7.68 -0.62
N THR A 177 -1.01 -6.62 0.08
CA THR A 177 -1.54 -6.32 1.43
C THR A 177 -2.77 -5.41 1.41
N GLN A 178 -3.21 -4.96 0.24
CA GLN A 178 -4.38 -4.13 0.08
C GLN A 178 -5.64 -4.99 -0.14
N ILE A 179 -6.64 -4.80 0.71
CA ILE A 179 -7.94 -5.44 0.64
C ILE A 179 -8.98 -4.39 0.25
N THR A 180 -9.76 -4.65 -0.78
CA THR A 180 -10.82 -3.74 -1.24
C THR A 180 -12.19 -4.36 -1.02
N LEU A 181 -13.10 -3.58 -0.43
CA LEU A 181 -14.50 -3.90 -0.25
C LEU A 181 -15.32 -2.91 -1.09
N SER A 182 -15.78 -3.34 -2.26
CA SER A 182 -16.63 -2.55 -3.15
C SER A 182 -18.10 -2.87 -2.90
N ARG A 183 -18.97 -1.89 -3.16
CA ARG A 183 -20.39 -1.94 -2.84
C ARG A 183 -21.13 -3.14 -3.40
N ASP A 184 -20.84 -3.51 -4.64
CA ASP A 184 -21.63 -4.50 -5.38
C ASP A 184 -21.09 -5.93 -5.23
N ASP A 185 -19.80 -6.08 -4.87
CA ASP A 185 -19.09 -7.36 -4.89
C ASP A 185 -18.55 -7.78 -3.51
N SER A 186 -18.88 -7.06 -2.46
CA SER A 186 -18.35 -7.32 -1.12
C SER A 186 -19.44 -7.41 -0.07
N TYR A 187 -19.10 -8.11 1.00
CA TYR A 187 -19.88 -8.16 2.23
C TYR A 187 -19.03 -7.69 3.40
N VAL A 188 -19.62 -6.96 4.32
CA VAL A 188 -18.99 -6.56 5.58
C VAL A 188 -20.00 -6.59 6.73
N SER A 189 -19.59 -7.14 7.86
CA SER A 189 -20.32 -7.06 9.13
C SER A 189 -19.35 -6.87 10.28
N GLU A 190 -19.78 -6.11 11.28
CA GLU A 190 -19.07 -6.03 12.55
C GLU A 190 -19.33 -7.29 13.36
N ILE A 191 -18.29 -7.82 14.00
CA ILE A 191 -18.36 -8.98 14.90
C ILE A 191 -17.76 -8.64 16.26
N GLU A 192 -18.10 -9.41 17.28
CA GLU A 192 -17.56 -9.25 18.63
C GLU A 192 -16.07 -9.61 18.66
N ASP A 193 -15.33 -8.97 19.58
CA ASP A 193 -13.91 -9.29 19.80
C ASP A 193 -13.80 -10.68 20.48
N ASP A 194 -13.13 -11.60 19.79
CA ASP A 194 -12.91 -12.96 20.25
C ASP A 194 -11.50 -13.19 20.83
N SER A 195 -10.77 -12.13 21.13
CA SER A 195 -9.38 -12.14 21.63
C SER A 195 -8.38 -12.95 20.79
N SER A 196 -8.77 -13.41 19.59
CA SER A 196 -7.90 -14.20 18.70
C SER A 196 -6.92 -13.36 17.88
N PHE A 197 -7.05 -12.03 17.94
CA PHE A 197 -6.15 -11.11 17.25
C PHE A 197 -4.96 -10.77 18.12
N PRO A 198 -3.75 -10.67 17.53
CA PRO A 198 -2.59 -10.17 18.25
C PRO A 198 -2.83 -8.74 18.76
N SER A 199 -2.11 -8.35 19.80
CA SER A 199 -2.15 -6.97 20.29
C SER A 199 -1.54 -6.02 19.26
N ALA A 200 -2.20 -4.88 19.02
CA ALA A 200 -1.68 -3.79 18.22
C ALA A 200 -0.66 -2.92 18.98
N GLU A 201 -0.43 -3.18 20.26
CA GLU A 201 0.54 -2.44 21.09
C GLU A 201 1.98 -2.56 20.56
N SER A 202 2.31 -3.66 19.88
CA SER A 202 3.61 -3.84 19.23
C SER A 202 3.93 -2.81 18.13
N LEU A 203 2.94 -2.05 17.68
CA LEU A 203 3.10 -0.94 16.73
C LEU A 203 3.36 0.40 17.44
N GLU A 204 3.08 0.50 18.74
CA GLU A 204 3.39 1.69 19.54
C GLU A 204 4.90 1.77 19.73
N THR A 205 5.48 2.88 19.27
CA THR A 205 6.93 3.02 19.18
C THR A 205 7.33 4.39 19.69
N LYS A 206 8.39 4.43 20.50
CA LYS A 206 9.03 5.67 20.90
C LYS A 206 9.74 6.31 19.71
N ILE A 207 9.82 7.64 19.70
CA ILE A 207 10.36 8.36 18.55
C ILE A 207 11.82 7.97 18.27
N GLU A 208 12.64 7.74 19.28
CA GLU A 208 14.04 7.32 19.11
C GLU A 208 14.21 5.96 18.44
N ASP A 209 13.21 5.06 18.57
CA ASP A 209 13.23 3.72 18.02
C ASP A 209 12.68 3.65 16.58
N ILE A 210 12.17 4.76 16.04
CA ILE A 210 11.63 4.82 14.69
C ILE A 210 12.75 4.80 13.67
N THR A 211 12.74 3.78 12.84
CA THR A 211 13.69 3.61 11.73
C THR A 211 12.98 3.59 10.40
N THR A 212 13.69 3.87 9.32
CA THR A 212 13.12 3.75 7.96
C THR A 212 12.74 2.29 7.69
N SER A 213 11.45 2.05 7.48
CA SER A 213 10.91 0.73 7.18
C SER A 213 9.58 0.85 6.45
N ASP A 214 9.15 -0.26 5.83
CA ASP A 214 7.85 -0.35 5.15
C ASP A 214 6.67 -0.65 6.12
N ARG A 215 6.97 -0.93 7.40
CA ARG A 215 5.92 -1.17 8.40
C ARG A 215 5.36 0.16 8.91
N PRO A 216 4.05 0.22 9.21
CA PRO A 216 3.46 1.38 9.88
C PRO A 216 3.84 1.42 11.36
N TYR A 217 3.87 2.64 11.93
CA TYR A 217 4.10 2.89 13.35
C TYR A 217 2.89 3.59 13.96
N HIS A 218 2.74 3.42 15.28
CA HIS A 218 1.88 4.25 16.13
C HIS A 218 2.77 5.11 17.00
N VAL A 219 2.53 6.41 17.02
CA VAL A 219 3.40 7.38 17.70
C VAL A 219 2.55 8.26 18.62
N GLU A 220 3.03 8.48 19.84
CA GLU A 220 2.48 9.47 20.76
C GLU A 220 3.52 10.56 20.99
N GLY A 221 3.09 11.83 20.96
CA GLY A 221 3.98 12.95 21.17
C GLY A 221 3.25 14.26 21.38
N ILE A 222 4.03 15.29 21.66
CA ILE A 222 3.58 16.67 21.81
C ILE A 222 3.97 17.44 20.54
N VAL A 223 3.07 18.27 20.04
CA VAL A 223 3.36 19.18 18.93
C VAL A 223 4.29 20.30 19.44
N LEU A 224 5.52 20.34 18.94
CA LEU A 224 6.56 21.26 19.41
C LEU A 224 6.61 22.56 18.60
N GLN A 225 6.19 22.54 17.34
CA GLN A 225 6.23 23.69 16.44
C GLN A 225 4.88 23.92 15.78
N ALA A 226 4.57 25.17 15.49
CA ALA A 226 3.38 25.49 14.69
C ALA A 226 3.53 24.86 13.30
N PRO A 227 2.46 24.21 12.79
CA PRO A 227 2.51 23.63 11.44
C PRO A 227 2.84 24.70 10.38
N SER A 228 3.74 24.36 9.47
CA SER A 228 4.02 25.15 8.26
C SER A 228 3.34 24.50 7.06
N ILE A 229 2.80 25.33 6.17
CA ILE A 229 2.14 24.86 4.94
C ILE A 229 2.91 25.41 3.75
N SER A 230 3.20 24.54 2.79
CA SER A 230 3.89 24.89 1.57
C SER A 230 3.21 24.21 0.37
N THR A 231 3.46 24.75 -0.82
CA THR A 231 3.05 24.14 -2.09
C THR A 231 4.28 23.53 -2.75
N VAL A 232 4.19 22.27 -3.10
CA VAL A 232 5.27 21.52 -3.77
C VAL A 232 4.82 21.15 -5.17
N THR A 233 5.64 21.47 -6.17
CA THR A 233 5.38 21.03 -7.54
C THR A 233 5.96 19.62 -7.74
N THR A 234 5.12 18.67 -8.13
CA THR A 234 5.54 17.31 -8.44
C THR A 234 6.34 17.26 -9.74
N ARG A 235 7.01 16.15 -10.01
CA ARG A 235 7.72 15.92 -11.28
C ARG A 235 6.80 16.03 -12.51
N ASN A 236 5.51 15.80 -12.33
CA ASN A 236 4.49 15.90 -13.38
C ASN A 236 3.90 17.31 -13.50
N GLY A 237 4.43 18.30 -12.77
CA GLY A 237 3.97 19.69 -12.82
C GLY A 237 2.69 19.97 -11.99
N GLU A 238 2.21 19.01 -11.20
CA GLU A 238 1.06 19.20 -10.33
C GLU A 238 1.49 19.93 -9.04
N ASN A 239 0.74 20.94 -8.63
CA ASN A 239 0.93 21.62 -7.36
C ASN A 239 0.14 20.91 -6.27
N ILE A 240 0.82 20.44 -5.24
CA ILE A 240 0.24 19.74 -4.11
C ILE A 240 0.59 20.43 -2.79
N SER A 241 -0.31 20.36 -1.83
CA SER A 241 -0.09 20.89 -0.48
C SER A 241 0.78 19.94 0.34
N LEU A 242 1.70 20.51 1.10
CA LEU A 242 2.48 19.85 2.13
C LEU A 242 2.33 20.65 3.42
N ALA A 243 1.94 20.00 4.51
CA ALA A 243 2.04 20.55 5.84
C ALA A 243 3.03 19.73 6.66
N GLU A 244 3.83 20.42 7.47
CA GLU A 244 4.82 19.80 8.33
C GLU A 244 4.83 20.43 9.72
N THR A 245 5.10 19.62 10.73
CA THR A 245 5.32 20.06 12.11
C THR A 245 6.32 19.15 12.80
N MET A 246 6.80 19.56 13.97
CA MET A 246 7.68 18.76 14.79
C MET A 246 6.90 18.14 15.94
N LEU A 247 7.04 16.83 16.13
CA LEU A 247 6.57 16.11 17.31
C LEU A 247 7.74 15.72 18.20
N GLY A 248 7.51 15.71 19.49
CA GLY A 248 8.49 15.20 20.47
C GLY A 248 7.81 14.32 21.52
N ASP A 249 8.52 13.32 21.95
CA ASP A 249 8.19 12.56 23.16
C ASP A 249 9.31 12.72 24.21
N ASP A 250 9.36 11.84 25.20
CA ASP A 250 10.40 11.84 26.23
C ASP A 250 11.76 11.31 25.73
N THR A 251 11.86 10.87 24.47
CA THR A 251 13.06 10.23 23.91
C THR A 251 13.71 11.06 22.81
N ALA A 252 12.91 11.58 21.87
CA ALA A 252 13.42 12.28 20.69
C ALA A 252 12.38 13.21 20.05
N GLU A 253 12.76 13.82 18.93
CA GLU A 253 11.92 14.66 18.08
C GLU A 253 11.89 14.09 16.65
N ILE A 254 10.74 14.23 15.97
CA ILE A 254 10.54 13.76 14.59
C ILE A 254 9.62 14.69 13.82
N THR A 255 9.91 14.89 12.53
CA THR A 255 9.05 15.67 11.64
C THR A 255 7.84 14.83 11.21
N LEU A 256 6.63 15.37 11.39
CA LEU A 256 5.38 14.86 10.88
C LEU A 256 4.98 15.58 9.60
N LEU A 257 4.68 14.81 8.55
CA LEU A 257 4.28 15.31 7.25
C LEU A 257 2.85 14.91 6.90
N GLY A 258 2.10 15.83 6.29
CA GLY A 258 0.83 15.58 5.63
C GLY A 258 0.87 16.09 4.20
N TRP A 259 0.58 15.24 3.24
CA TRP A 259 0.57 15.55 1.81
C TRP A 259 -0.85 15.65 1.28
N ARG A 260 -1.09 16.55 0.31
CA ARG A 260 -2.40 16.74 -0.35
C ARG A 260 -3.49 17.03 0.69
N ASP A 261 -4.57 16.29 0.68
CA ASP A 261 -5.70 16.45 1.61
C ASP A 261 -5.31 16.18 3.07
N LEU A 262 -4.29 15.33 3.30
CA LEU A 262 -3.77 15.04 4.63
C LEU A 262 -2.99 16.23 5.22
N ALA A 263 -2.58 17.20 4.42
CA ALA A 263 -1.97 18.43 4.88
C ALA A 263 -2.90 19.20 5.83
N ASN A 264 -4.21 19.15 5.58
CA ASN A 264 -5.21 19.79 6.45
C ASN A 264 -5.20 19.20 7.87
N LEU A 265 -4.98 17.87 8.01
CA LEU A 265 -4.94 17.23 9.32
C LEU A 265 -3.73 17.67 10.14
N VAL A 266 -2.60 17.91 9.49
CA VAL A 266 -1.39 18.42 10.15
C VAL A 266 -1.53 19.89 10.46
N SER A 267 -2.08 20.70 9.53
CA SER A 267 -2.23 22.15 9.71
C SER A 267 -3.19 22.53 10.85
N ASP A 268 -4.13 21.65 11.20
CA ASP A 268 -5.07 21.85 12.30
C ASP A 268 -4.48 21.61 13.70
N LEU A 269 -3.26 21.11 13.78
CA LEU A 269 -2.57 20.85 15.04
C LEU A 269 -2.06 22.14 15.67
N LYS A 270 -2.03 22.19 17.00
CA LYS A 270 -1.57 23.35 17.76
C LYS A 270 -0.37 22.98 18.64
N VAL A 271 0.56 23.93 18.78
CA VAL A 271 1.70 23.77 19.68
C VAL A 271 1.22 23.46 21.10
N GLY A 272 1.86 22.46 21.70
CA GLY A 272 1.53 21.97 23.05
C GLY A 272 0.43 20.89 23.08
N GLU A 273 -0.27 20.62 21.96
CA GLU A 273 -1.22 19.51 21.92
C GLU A 273 -0.48 18.18 22.07
N ARG A 274 -0.98 17.31 22.94
CA ARG A 274 -0.57 15.91 23.03
C ARG A 274 -1.45 15.07 22.11
N ILE A 275 -0.82 14.34 21.23
CA ILE A 275 -1.53 13.57 20.20
C ILE A 275 -0.99 12.15 20.12
N LYS A 276 -1.88 11.22 19.77
CA LYS A 276 -1.55 9.87 19.36
C LYS A 276 -1.92 9.70 17.89
N ILE A 277 -0.93 9.33 17.09
CA ILE A 277 -1.11 9.09 15.66
C ILE A 277 -0.97 7.60 15.41
N ARG A 278 -1.93 7.01 14.73
CA ARG A 278 -1.88 5.61 14.32
C ARG A 278 -1.65 5.50 12.82
N GLY A 279 -0.78 4.57 12.43
CA GLY A 279 -0.58 4.22 11.03
C GLY A 279 0.24 5.24 10.23
N VAL A 280 1.32 5.78 10.80
CA VAL A 280 2.28 6.57 10.02
C VAL A 280 3.31 5.67 9.35
N ILE A 281 3.85 6.10 8.23
CA ILE A 281 4.99 5.46 7.57
C ILE A 281 6.21 6.37 7.68
N THR A 282 7.38 5.77 7.52
CA THR A 282 8.66 6.49 7.54
C THR A 282 9.16 6.78 6.13
N ASN A 283 9.90 7.86 6.00
CA ASN A 283 10.68 8.24 4.83
C ASN A 283 11.92 8.99 5.28
N THR A 284 12.90 9.12 4.40
CA THR A 284 14.10 9.89 4.65
C THR A 284 13.94 11.29 4.04
N GLY A 285 14.10 12.31 4.86
CA GLY A 285 14.09 13.71 4.44
C GLY A 285 15.31 14.06 3.58
N ARG A 286 15.30 15.25 2.99
CA ARG A 286 16.43 15.76 2.19
C ARG A 286 17.71 15.96 3.03
N ASP A 287 17.56 16.17 4.31
CA ASP A 287 18.63 16.29 5.31
C ASP A 287 19.16 14.93 5.81
N GLY A 288 18.66 13.83 5.28
CA GLY A 288 19.00 12.47 5.67
C GLY A 288 18.31 11.98 6.95
N LYS A 289 17.48 12.79 7.60
CA LYS A 289 16.77 12.41 8.83
C LYS A 289 15.51 11.61 8.51
N VAL A 290 15.16 10.72 9.43
CA VAL A 290 13.90 10.00 9.39
C VAL A 290 12.75 10.97 9.67
N GLN A 291 11.72 10.90 8.87
CA GLN A 291 10.47 11.64 9.00
C GLN A 291 9.31 10.67 8.99
N ILE A 292 8.17 11.03 9.56
CA ILE A 292 6.94 10.27 9.50
C ILE A 292 5.90 11.00 8.66
N SER A 293 5.14 10.24 7.89
CA SER A 293 4.10 10.78 7.01
C SER A 293 2.75 10.13 7.28
N LEU A 294 1.71 10.94 7.27
CA LEU A 294 0.34 10.44 7.25
C LEU A 294 0.04 9.71 5.95
N LYS A 295 -0.81 8.71 6.05
CA LYS A 295 -1.46 7.99 4.95
C LYS A 295 -2.98 8.14 5.05
N PRO A 296 -3.75 7.85 3.99
CA PRO A 296 -5.21 7.94 4.03
C PRO A 296 -5.85 7.14 5.17
N TYR A 297 -5.22 6.05 5.60
CA TYR A 297 -5.66 5.24 6.75
C TYR A 297 -5.17 5.76 8.11
N SER A 298 -4.35 6.80 8.16
CA SER A 298 -3.84 7.33 9.42
C SER A 298 -4.93 8.05 10.21
N SER A 299 -4.85 7.95 11.53
CA SER A 299 -5.75 8.66 12.44
C SER A 299 -4.97 9.44 13.49
N ILE A 300 -5.44 10.64 13.80
CA ILE A 300 -4.87 11.50 14.84
C ILE A 300 -5.90 11.64 15.96
N HIS A 301 -5.52 11.31 17.18
CA HIS A 301 -6.32 11.44 18.39
C HIS A 301 -5.66 12.46 19.32
N ARG A 302 -6.41 13.47 19.73
CA ARG A 302 -5.98 14.42 20.75
C ARG A 302 -6.14 13.76 22.12
N ILE A 303 -5.09 13.81 22.94
CA ILE A 303 -5.08 13.28 24.30
C ILE A 303 -5.21 14.50 25.20
N GLY A 304 -6.34 14.61 25.89
CA GLY A 304 -6.64 15.71 26.81
C GLY A 304 -5.88 15.62 28.11
#